data_fd57c2231d46c9f45369ec2942904220
#
_entry.id   fd57c2231d46c9f45369ec2942904220
#
_cell.length_a   1.000
_cell.length_b   1.000
_cell.length_c   1.000
_cell.angle_alpha   90.00
_cell.angle_beta   90.00
_cell.angle_gamma   90.00
#
_symmetry.space_group_name_H-M   'P 1'
#
loop_
_entity.id
_entity.type
_entity.pdbx_description
1 polymer ?
#
loop_
_entity_poly.entity_id
_entity_poly.type
_entity_poly.pdbx_seq_one_letter_code
_entity_poly.pdbx_strand_id
1 'polypeptide(L)'
;ELLNRIAFPLAAPSANPFGYISPTEAQHVLDQLKSQIDYVLDGGPCTIGLESSIVGIENNQLTLFRAGGISCEAIEQVAGTLHLNTSKSDNPKTPGQLKSHYAPKIPMYAGPLTKLLKKWGTKKVALLYTGTENYNVYFKFNLSPTHNNDEIARNMFRAFRAADQSGADVILISFVENTGLGMAINDRIARAVIRD
;
A
#
# COMPACT_ATOMS: atom_id res chain seq x y z
N GLU A 1 17.99 14.79 -10.39
CA GLU A 1 18.61 15.56 -11.48
C GLU A 1 17.62 16.55 -12.10
N LEU A 2 16.39 16.12 -12.49
CA LEU A 2 15.36 17.00 -13.09
C LEU A 2 15.09 18.24 -12.20
N LEU A 3 14.81 18.06 -10.90
CA LEU A 3 14.50 19.16 -9.97
C LEU A 3 15.62 20.19 -9.86
N ASN A 4 16.87 19.80 -10.08
CA ASN A 4 18.02 20.73 -10.06
C ASN A 4 18.14 21.56 -11.35
N ARG A 5 17.33 21.27 -12.37
CA ARG A 5 17.35 21.96 -13.68
C ARG A 5 16.16 22.89 -13.90
N ILE A 6 15.20 22.88 -12.99
CA ILE A 6 14.01 23.73 -13.06
C ILE A 6 13.98 24.73 -11.90
N ALA A 7 13.47 25.93 -12.16
CA ALA A 7 13.42 27.02 -11.17
C ALA A 7 12.06 27.10 -10.44
N PHE A 8 11.23 26.05 -10.52
CA PHE A 8 9.90 26.02 -9.92
C PHE A 8 9.63 24.65 -9.28
N PRO A 9 8.77 24.55 -8.26
CA PRO A 9 8.39 23.28 -7.66
C PRO A 9 7.43 22.50 -8.56
N LEU A 10 7.45 21.18 -8.44
CA LEU A 10 6.50 20.26 -9.09
C LEU A 10 5.55 19.67 -8.07
N ALA A 11 4.25 19.67 -8.38
CA ALA A 11 3.25 18.89 -7.68
C ALA A 11 2.96 17.61 -8.48
N ALA A 12 3.14 16.45 -7.87
CA ALA A 12 2.98 15.16 -8.54
C ALA A 12 2.08 14.23 -7.70
N PRO A 13 0.85 13.96 -8.12
CA PRO A 13 0.02 12.90 -7.54
C PRO A 13 0.55 11.52 -7.95
N SER A 14 -0.01 10.44 -7.34
CA SER A 14 0.26 9.09 -7.80
C SER A 14 -0.25 8.89 -9.23
N ALA A 15 0.60 8.30 -10.10
CA ALA A 15 0.31 8.12 -11.53
C ALA A 15 -0.47 6.82 -11.78
N ASN A 16 -1.70 6.73 -11.26
CA ASN A 16 -2.61 5.59 -11.44
C ASN A 16 -4.06 6.05 -11.57
N PRO A 17 -4.94 5.24 -12.16
CA PRO A 17 -6.38 5.46 -12.12
C PRO A 17 -6.90 5.52 -10.68
N PHE A 18 -7.92 6.35 -10.46
CA PHE A 18 -8.52 6.54 -9.14
C PHE A 18 -8.96 5.21 -8.51
N GLY A 19 -8.62 5.01 -7.24
CA GLY A 19 -9.00 3.83 -6.45
C GLY A 19 -8.18 2.56 -6.71
N TYR A 20 -7.39 2.52 -7.77
CA TYR A 20 -6.57 1.37 -8.10
C TYR A 20 -5.20 1.40 -7.38
N ILE A 21 -4.47 0.29 -7.45
CA ILE A 21 -3.17 0.07 -6.80
C ILE A 21 -2.15 1.12 -7.22
N SER A 22 -1.47 1.77 -6.26
CA SER A 22 -0.43 2.76 -6.55
C SER A 22 0.75 2.14 -7.32
N PRO A 23 1.36 2.87 -8.30
CA PRO A 23 2.53 2.39 -9.01
C PRO A 23 3.78 2.46 -8.13
N THR A 24 4.70 1.50 -8.29
CA THR A 24 5.99 1.46 -7.61
C THR A 24 7.18 1.35 -8.57
N GLU A 25 6.91 1.32 -9.87
CA GLU A 25 7.90 1.30 -10.95
C GLU A 25 7.29 1.86 -12.25
N ALA A 26 8.13 2.29 -13.19
CA ALA A 26 7.72 2.94 -14.42
C ALA A 26 6.76 2.07 -15.25
N GLN A 27 6.98 0.76 -15.31
CA GLN A 27 6.12 -0.16 -16.04
C GLN A 27 4.67 -0.14 -15.54
N HIS A 28 4.45 0.01 -14.22
CA HIS A 28 3.10 0.13 -13.66
C HIS A 28 2.36 1.36 -14.18
N VAL A 29 3.08 2.46 -14.39
CA VAL A 29 2.50 3.70 -14.96
C VAL A 29 2.16 3.50 -16.43
N LEU A 30 3.08 2.94 -17.22
CA LEU A 30 2.88 2.66 -18.64
C LEU A 30 1.70 1.73 -18.88
N ASP A 31 1.57 0.65 -18.08
CA ASP A 31 0.48 -0.32 -18.21
C ASP A 31 -0.90 0.29 -17.97
N GLN A 32 -0.97 1.32 -17.13
CA GLN A 32 -2.22 1.93 -16.70
C GLN A 32 -2.63 3.16 -17.50
N LEU A 33 -1.69 4.08 -17.72
CA LEU A 33 -1.97 5.35 -18.33
C LEU A 33 -1.76 5.33 -19.86
N LYS A 34 -0.91 4.41 -20.36
CA LYS A 34 -0.71 4.18 -21.80
C LYS A 34 -0.57 5.50 -22.59
N SER A 35 -1.45 5.72 -23.57
CA SER A 35 -1.47 6.92 -24.41
C SER A 35 -2.00 8.19 -23.75
N GLN A 36 -2.34 8.15 -22.45
CA GLN A 36 -2.79 9.35 -21.71
C GLN A 36 -1.61 10.21 -21.22
N ILE A 37 -0.38 9.73 -21.36
CA ILE A 37 0.84 10.43 -20.95
C ILE A 37 1.85 10.39 -22.11
N ASP A 38 2.64 11.46 -22.25
CA ASP A 38 3.63 11.56 -23.31
C ASP A 38 4.96 10.90 -22.92
N TYR A 39 5.36 11.03 -21.65
CA TYR A 39 6.66 10.55 -21.16
C TYR A 39 6.56 9.94 -19.76
N VAL A 40 7.44 8.98 -19.48
CA VAL A 40 7.72 8.45 -18.15
C VAL A 40 9.20 8.59 -17.88
N LEU A 41 9.56 9.33 -16.83
CA LEU A 41 10.93 9.36 -16.34
C LEU A 41 11.15 8.20 -15.39
N ASP A 42 11.88 7.18 -15.84
CA ASP A 42 12.15 6.00 -15.01
C ASP A 42 13.31 6.27 -14.04
N GLY A 43 12.97 6.37 -12.76
CA GLY A 43 13.93 6.49 -11.65
C GLY A 43 14.25 5.16 -10.98
N GLY A 44 13.80 4.04 -11.55
CA GLY A 44 13.86 2.71 -10.94
C GLY A 44 12.71 2.42 -9.97
N PRO A 45 12.70 1.23 -9.37
CA PRO A 45 11.69 0.83 -8.39
C PRO A 45 11.71 1.72 -7.14
N CYS A 46 10.54 2.00 -6.57
CA CYS A 46 10.41 2.74 -5.33
C CYS A 46 11.10 2.01 -4.17
N THR A 47 11.89 2.72 -3.38
CA THR A 47 12.64 2.14 -2.26
C THR A 47 11.77 1.86 -1.03
N ILE A 48 10.70 2.65 -0.81
CA ILE A 48 9.78 2.52 0.32
C ILE A 48 8.52 1.74 -0.07
N GLY A 49 7.94 2.04 -1.24
CA GLY A 49 6.74 1.37 -1.76
C GLY A 49 5.41 1.85 -1.18
N LEU A 50 5.43 2.81 -0.26
CA LEU A 50 4.25 3.48 0.31
C LEU A 50 4.29 4.97 0.01
N GLU A 51 3.11 5.62 0.07
CA GLU A 51 3.00 7.06 0.00
C GLU A 51 3.59 7.73 1.26
N SER A 52 3.76 9.06 1.17
CA SER A 52 4.22 9.87 2.31
C SER A 52 3.29 9.80 3.52
N SER A 53 3.85 9.89 4.70
CA SER A 53 3.10 10.23 5.91
C SER A 53 2.57 11.67 5.79
N ILE A 54 1.35 11.92 6.28
CA ILE A 54 0.75 13.27 6.30
C ILE A 54 0.48 13.64 7.75
N VAL A 55 1.13 14.72 8.18
CA VAL A 55 0.95 15.30 9.51
C VAL A 55 0.52 16.75 9.41
N GLY A 56 -0.14 17.24 10.44
CA GLY A 56 -0.54 18.63 10.55
C GLY A 56 -0.91 18.98 11.98
N ILE A 57 -1.29 20.25 12.20
CA ILE A 57 -1.76 20.72 13.51
C ILE A 57 -3.28 20.76 13.49
N GLU A 58 -3.90 20.04 14.42
CA GLU A 58 -5.34 20.09 14.66
C GLU A 58 -5.60 20.24 16.17
N ASN A 59 -6.44 21.21 16.54
CA ASN A 59 -6.68 21.56 17.95
C ASN A 59 -5.40 21.79 18.76
N ASN A 60 -4.44 22.48 18.17
CA ASN A 60 -3.11 22.76 18.72
C ASN A 60 -2.28 21.50 19.06
N GLN A 61 -2.56 20.38 18.42
CA GLN A 61 -1.86 19.10 18.60
C GLN A 61 -1.31 18.61 17.27
N LEU A 62 -0.08 18.06 17.29
CA LEU A 62 0.49 17.37 16.14
C LEU A 62 -0.34 16.12 15.83
N THR A 63 -0.93 16.06 14.66
CA THR A 63 -1.89 15.02 14.28
C THR A 63 -1.47 14.30 13.01
N LEU A 64 -1.49 12.97 13.04
CA LEU A 64 -1.28 12.12 11.88
C LEU A 64 -2.60 11.95 11.11
N PHE A 65 -2.65 12.44 9.88
CA PHE A 65 -3.78 12.29 8.98
C PHE A 65 -3.67 11.04 8.09
N ARG A 66 -2.45 10.63 7.76
CA ARG A 66 -2.17 9.41 7.01
C ARG A 66 -0.84 8.80 7.43
N ALA A 67 -0.85 7.57 7.87
CA ALA A 67 0.37 6.78 8.02
C ALA A 67 0.96 6.47 6.63
N GLY A 68 2.28 6.55 6.49
CA GLY A 68 2.98 6.37 5.23
C GLY A 68 4.42 5.90 5.42
N GLY A 69 5.32 6.29 4.51
CA GLY A 69 6.70 5.80 4.47
C GLY A 69 7.64 6.30 5.58
N ILE A 70 7.13 7.12 6.52
CA ILE A 70 7.84 7.47 7.76
C ILE A 70 6.98 6.96 8.91
N SER A 71 7.56 6.18 9.82
CA SER A 71 6.84 5.58 10.94
C SER A 71 6.40 6.62 11.98
N CYS A 72 5.39 6.30 12.78
CA CYS A 72 4.93 7.17 13.86
C CYS A 72 6.04 7.44 14.87
N GLU A 73 6.80 6.40 15.22
CA GLU A 73 7.92 6.49 16.17
C GLU A 73 9.01 7.46 15.68
N ALA A 74 9.33 7.41 14.38
CA ALA A 74 10.31 8.32 13.80
C ALA A 74 9.82 9.78 13.76
N ILE A 75 8.52 10.01 13.56
CA ILE A 75 7.92 11.34 13.63
C ILE A 75 7.95 11.86 15.08
N GLU A 76 7.58 11.04 16.05
CA GLU A 76 7.57 11.39 17.48
C GLU A 76 8.95 11.74 18.03
N GLN A 77 9.99 11.04 17.56
CA GLN A 77 11.38 11.34 17.94
C GLN A 77 11.81 12.77 17.58
N VAL A 78 11.26 13.33 16.49
CA VAL A 78 11.64 14.67 16.01
C VAL A 78 10.66 15.74 16.48
N ALA A 79 9.36 15.43 16.48
CA ALA A 79 8.30 16.44 16.62
C ALA A 79 7.50 16.32 17.92
N GLY A 80 7.81 15.34 18.77
CA GLY A 80 7.08 15.08 20.03
C GLY A 80 5.82 14.27 19.82
N THR A 81 4.93 14.27 20.81
CA THR A 81 3.72 13.42 20.84
C THR A 81 2.85 13.56 19.60
N LEU A 82 2.56 12.46 18.94
CA LEU A 82 1.75 12.37 17.74
C LEU A 82 0.35 11.84 18.06
N HIS A 83 -0.68 12.63 17.76
CA HIS A 83 -2.06 12.21 17.89
C HIS A 83 -2.55 11.56 16.60
N LEU A 84 -3.27 10.44 16.71
CA LEU A 84 -3.86 9.79 15.55
C LEU A 84 -5.22 10.43 15.24
N ASN A 85 -5.42 10.84 13.98
CA ASN A 85 -6.74 11.26 13.53
C ASN A 85 -7.67 10.05 13.45
N THR A 86 -8.57 9.91 14.41
CA THR A 86 -9.58 8.84 14.50
C THR A 86 -10.89 9.21 13.80
N SER A 87 -11.02 10.43 13.28
CA SER A 87 -12.25 10.89 12.63
C SER A 87 -12.47 10.13 11.32
N LYS A 88 -13.50 9.29 11.31
CA LYS A 88 -14.06 8.65 10.10
C LYS A 88 -14.95 9.66 9.38
N SER A 89 -14.36 10.71 8.82
CA SER A 89 -15.11 11.70 8.05
C SER A 89 -15.43 11.12 6.67
N ASP A 90 -16.69 11.23 6.25
CA ASP A 90 -17.09 10.95 4.86
C ASP A 90 -16.54 12.02 3.88
N ASN A 91 -15.95 13.09 4.42
CA ASN A 91 -15.28 14.15 3.66
C ASN A 91 -13.76 14.09 3.96
N PRO A 92 -12.98 13.36 3.16
CA PRO A 92 -11.57 13.12 3.42
C PRO A 92 -10.77 14.43 3.34
N LYS A 93 -10.04 14.76 4.39
CA LYS A 93 -9.15 15.94 4.43
C LYS A 93 -7.86 15.73 3.64
N THR A 94 -7.51 14.48 3.32
CA THR A 94 -6.27 14.14 2.61
C THR A 94 -6.48 12.99 1.62
N PRO A 95 -5.68 12.93 0.53
CA PRO A 95 -5.73 11.83 -0.43
C PRO A 95 -5.51 10.46 0.24
N GLY A 96 -6.21 9.43 -0.22
CA GLY A 96 -6.08 8.07 0.31
C GLY A 96 -6.89 7.76 1.58
N GLN A 97 -7.76 8.68 2.04
CA GLN A 97 -8.65 8.44 3.19
C GLN A 97 -10.00 7.80 2.84
N LEU A 98 -10.28 7.56 1.58
CA LEU A 98 -11.53 6.91 1.16
C LEU A 98 -11.64 5.49 1.72
N LYS A 99 -12.88 5.06 1.99
CA LYS A 99 -13.19 3.73 2.55
C LYS A 99 -12.71 2.58 1.66
N SER A 100 -12.68 2.75 0.34
CA SER A 100 -12.12 1.81 -0.64
C SER A 100 -11.07 2.54 -1.48
N HIS A 101 -9.85 2.04 -1.47
CA HIS A 101 -8.72 2.56 -2.23
C HIS A 101 -7.67 1.45 -2.38
N TYR A 102 -6.78 1.52 -3.36
CA TYR A 102 -5.73 0.53 -3.62
C TYR A 102 -6.25 -0.87 -3.99
N ALA A 103 -7.54 -0.98 -4.34
CA ALA A 103 -8.19 -2.26 -4.55
C ALA A 103 -7.74 -2.92 -5.87
N PRO A 104 -7.32 -4.22 -5.83
CA PRO A 104 -7.23 -5.06 -7.01
C PRO A 104 -8.60 -5.22 -7.68
N LYS A 105 -8.62 -5.69 -8.94
CA LYS A 105 -9.86 -6.02 -9.67
C LYS A 105 -10.48 -7.31 -9.14
N ILE A 106 -9.62 -8.29 -8.76
CA ILE A 106 -10.10 -9.55 -8.17
C ILE A 106 -10.31 -9.40 -6.67
N PRO A 107 -11.28 -10.13 -6.08
CA PRO A 107 -11.59 -10.04 -4.66
C PRO A 107 -10.39 -10.30 -3.77
N MET A 108 -10.17 -9.43 -2.78
CA MET A 108 -9.09 -9.55 -1.80
C MET A 108 -9.66 -9.63 -0.38
N TYR A 109 -9.13 -10.56 0.42
CA TYR A 109 -9.52 -10.78 1.81
C TYR A 109 -8.30 -10.78 2.72
N ALA A 110 -8.44 -10.17 3.91
CA ALA A 110 -7.38 -10.12 4.91
C ALA A 110 -7.79 -10.78 6.22
N GLY A 111 -6.82 -11.44 6.87
CA GLY A 111 -7.02 -12.10 8.15
C GLY A 111 -6.04 -13.25 8.39
N PRO A 112 -6.29 -14.10 9.42
CA PRO A 112 -5.46 -15.27 9.67
C PRO A 112 -5.47 -16.22 8.46
N LEU A 113 -4.28 -16.46 7.87
CA LEU A 113 -4.15 -17.25 6.62
C LEU A 113 -4.75 -18.65 6.73
N THR A 114 -4.62 -19.31 7.88
CA THR A 114 -5.17 -20.64 8.12
C THR A 114 -6.70 -20.67 7.96
N LYS A 115 -7.39 -19.63 8.45
CA LYS A 115 -8.85 -19.49 8.29
C LYS A 115 -9.22 -19.14 6.86
N LEU A 116 -8.48 -18.24 6.23
CA LEU A 116 -8.73 -17.82 4.84
C LEU A 116 -8.51 -18.99 3.87
N LEU A 117 -7.42 -19.73 4.00
CA LEU A 117 -7.13 -20.90 3.16
C LEU A 117 -8.17 -22.00 3.34
N LYS A 118 -8.69 -22.22 4.57
CA LYS A 118 -9.80 -23.16 4.81
C LYS A 118 -11.07 -22.71 4.08
N LYS A 119 -11.38 -21.42 4.06
CA LYS A 119 -12.59 -20.86 3.42
C LYS A 119 -12.49 -20.85 1.89
N TRP A 120 -11.31 -20.50 1.35
CA TRP A 120 -11.13 -20.21 -0.07
C TRP A 120 -10.28 -21.23 -0.84
N GLY A 121 -9.75 -22.27 -0.17
CA GLY A 121 -8.77 -23.21 -0.76
C GLY A 121 -9.26 -24.04 -1.94
N THR A 122 -10.57 -24.05 -2.23
CA THR A 122 -11.14 -24.67 -3.44
C THR A 122 -11.10 -23.76 -4.67
N LYS A 123 -10.70 -22.49 -4.51
CA LYS A 123 -10.55 -21.50 -5.57
C LYS A 123 -9.09 -21.41 -6.03
N LYS A 124 -8.85 -20.76 -7.16
CA LYS A 124 -7.49 -20.36 -7.56
C LYS A 124 -7.03 -19.23 -6.66
N VAL A 125 -6.32 -19.57 -5.60
CA VAL A 125 -5.86 -18.59 -4.60
C VAL A 125 -4.56 -17.94 -5.02
N ALA A 126 -4.50 -16.61 -5.01
CA ALA A 126 -3.27 -15.82 -4.96
C ALA A 126 -2.96 -15.49 -3.50
N LEU A 127 -1.88 -16.05 -2.94
CA LEU A 127 -1.48 -15.85 -1.56
C LEU A 127 -0.34 -14.85 -1.45
N LEU A 128 -0.56 -13.78 -0.68
CA LEU A 128 0.46 -12.82 -0.28
C LEU A 128 0.82 -13.08 1.18
N TYR A 129 2.06 -13.49 1.42
CA TYR A 129 2.48 -13.99 2.73
C TYR A 129 3.85 -13.46 3.14
N THR A 130 4.20 -13.69 4.39
CA THR A 130 5.51 -13.42 4.97
C THR A 130 6.04 -14.69 5.64
N GLY A 131 7.35 -14.73 5.93
CA GLY A 131 7.97 -15.90 6.54
C GLY A 131 8.52 -16.88 5.50
N THR A 132 8.88 -18.06 5.98
CA THR A 132 9.57 -19.10 5.19
C THR A 132 8.68 -20.29 4.85
N GLU A 133 7.41 -20.27 5.26
CA GLU A 133 6.46 -21.35 5.00
C GLU A 133 6.25 -21.52 3.50
N ASN A 134 6.07 -22.79 3.10
CA ASN A 134 5.78 -23.14 1.73
C ASN A 134 4.30 -23.49 1.57
N TYR A 135 3.58 -22.69 0.80
CA TYR A 135 2.16 -22.87 0.52
C TYR A 135 1.94 -23.49 -0.87
N ASN A 136 1.10 -24.52 -0.95
CA ASN A 136 0.68 -25.10 -2.22
C ASN A 136 -0.63 -24.44 -2.68
N VAL A 137 -0.49 -23.33 -3.43
CA VAL A 137 -1.60 -22.50 -3.95
C VAL A 137 -1.33 -22.15 -5.41
N TYR A 138 -2.35 -21.63 -6.11
CA TYR A 138 -2.29 -21.30 -7.53
C TYR A 138 -1.21 -20.25 -7.85
N PHE A 139 -1.14 -19.17 -7.07
CA PHE A 139 -0.12 -18.13 -7.14
C PHE A 139 0.33 -17.75 -5.73
N LYS A 140 1.60 -17.48 -5.55
CA LYS A 140 2.12 -16.98 -4.26
C LYS A 140 3.18 -15.92 -4.44
N PHE A 141 3.18 -14.94 -3.54
CA PHE A 141 4.20 -13.90 -3.47
C PHE A 141 4.63 -13.72 -2.01
N ASN A 142 5.92 -13.91 -1.74
CA ASN A 142 6.48 -13.65 -0.43
C ASN A 142 6.82 -12.16 -0.30
N LEU A 143 6.16 -11.47 0.61
CA LEU A 143 6.37 -10.05 0.88
C LEU A 143 7.66 -9.80 1.65
N SER A 144 8.02 -10.70 2.57
CA SER A 144 9.26 -10.70 3.34
C SER A 144 9.49 -12.06 4.01
N PRO A 145 10.58 -12.77 3.74
CA PRO A 145 10.93 -13.99 4.43
C PRO A 145 11.20 -13.81 5.93
N THR A 146 11.58 -12.60 6.34
CA THR A 146 11.99 -12.27 7.71
C THR A 146 10.95 -11.46 8.49
N HIS A 147 9.73 -11.29 7.94
CA HIS A 147 8.67 -10.45 8.51
C HIS A 147 9.09 -8.98 8.69
N ASN A 148 10.02 -8.48 7.88
CA ASN A 148 10.50 -7.11 7.95
C ASN A 148 9.49 -6.16 7.31
N ASN A 149 8.96 -5.20 8.08
CA ASN A 149 7.92 -4.27 7.62
C ASN A 149 8.39 -3.33 6.50
N ASP A 150 9.67 -2.97 6.42
CA ASP A 150 10.20 -2.13 5.33
C ASP A 150 10.22 -2.93 4.02
N GLU A 151 10.57 -4.21 4.08
CA GLU A 151 10.51 -5.10 2.92
C GLU A 151 9.07 -5.38 2.49
N ILE A 152 8.16 -5.62 3.44
CA ILE A 152 6.73 -5.80 3.17
C ILE A 152 6.16 -4.55 2.49
N ALA A 153 6.44 -3.35 3.01
CA ALA A 153 5.99 -2.09 2.45
C ALA A 153 6.45 -1.92 0.99
N ARG A 154 7.75 -2.17 0.73
CA ARG A 154 8.35 -2.08 -0.61
C ARG A 154 7.70 -3.03 -1.60
N ASN A 155 7.37 -4.24 -1.18
CA ASN A 155 6.86 -5.30 -2.04
C ASN A 155 5.33 -5.28 -2.20
N MET A 156 4.59 -4.63 -1.30
CA MET A 156 3.14 -4.78 -1.17
C MET A 156 2.37 -4.45 -2.44
N PHE A 157 2.54 -3.26 -3.01
CA PHE A 157 1.78 -2.86 -4.19
C PHE A 157 2.21 -3.64 -5.44
N ARG A 158 3.49 -4.02 -5.55
CA ARG A 158 3.95 -4.93 -6.60
C ARG A 158 3.29 -6.29 -6.49
N ALA A 159 3.19 -6.84 -5.27
CA ALA A 159 2.52 -8.11 -5.01
C ALA A 159 1.02 -8.05 -5.30
N PHE A 160 0.32 -6.95 -4.94
CA PHE A 160 -1.08 -6.74 -5.27
C PHE A 160 -1.31 -6.79 -6.78
N ARG A 161 -0.46 -6.10 -7.57
CA ARG A 161 -0.54 -6.12 -9.03
C ARG A 161 -0.25 -7.49 -9.63
N ALA A 162 0.80 -8.15 -9.17
CA ALA A 162 1.14 -9.48 -9.64
C ALA A 162 0.02 -10.50 -9.35
N ALA A 163 -0.60 -10.41 -8.18
CA ALA A 163 -1.75 -11.24 -7.82
C ALA A 163 -2.98 -10.91 -8.68
N ASP A 164 -3.28 -9.62 -8.92
CA ASP A 164 -4.40 -9.17 -9.75
C ASP A 164 -4.28 -9.63 -11.21
N GLN A 165 -3.05 -9.81 -11.70
CA GLN A 165 -2.74 -10.26 -13.05
C GLN A 165 -2.52 -11.77 -13.16
N SER A 166 -2.51 -12.51 -12.06
CA SER A 166 -2.15 -13.94 -12.01
C SER A 166 -3.20 -14.87 -12.62
N GLY A 167 -4.42 -14.41 -12.81
CA GLY A 167 -5.56 -15.26 -13.19
C GLY A 167 -6.16 -16.04 -12.01
N ALA A 168 -5.85 -15.63 -10.77
CA ALA A 168 -6.47 -16.17 -9.57
C ALA A 168 -7.92 -15.68 -9.42
N ASP A 169 -8.72 -16.44 -8.66
CA ASP A 169 -10.11 -16.07 -8.34
C ASP A 169 -10.20 -15.15 -7.11
N VAL A 170 -9.19 -15.21 -6.23
CA VAL A 170 -9.18 -14.51 -4.94
C VAL A 170 -7.75 -14.23 -4.48
N ILE A 171 -7.53 -13.07 -3.85
CA ILE A 171 -6.28 -12.72 -3.17
C ILE A 171 -6.47 -12.86 -1.66
N LEU A 172 -5.52 -13.52 -1.00
CA LEU A 172 -5.50 -13.69 0.46
C LEU A 172 -4.23 -13.07 1.03
N ILE A 173 -4.36 -12.33 2.16
CA ILE A 173 -3.24 -11.69 2.86
C ILE A 173 -3.50 -11.69 4.37
N SER A 174 -2.43 -11.63 5.19
CA SER A 174 -2.52 -11.31 6.61
C SER A 174 -2.24 -9.85 6.89
N PHE A 175 -2.81 -9.33 7.98
CA PHE A 175 -2.30 -8.12 8.60
C PHE A 175 -0.93 -8.39 9.24
N VAL A 176 -0.14 -7.33 9.40
CA VAL A 176 1.17 -7.36 10.04
C VAL A 176 1.13 -6.68 11.41
N GLU A 177 2.18 -6.78 12.20
CA GLU A 177 2.29 -6.04 13.47
C GLU A 177 2.33 -4.53 13.23
N ASN A 178 1.67 -3.75 14.11
CA ASN A 178 1.58 -2.27 14.02
C ASN A 178 2.85 -1.57 14.55
N THR A 179 4.02 -2.04 14.17
CA THR A 179 5.32 -1.46 14.51
C THR A 179 6.00 -0.89 13.27
N GLY A 180 6.74 0.19 13.39
CA GLY A 180 7.40 0.83 12.25
C GLY A 180 6.39 1.18 11.15
N LEU A 181 6.58 0.65 9.94
CA LEU A 181 5.65 0.86 8.81
C LEU A 181 4.37 0.00 8.88
N GLY A 182 4.23 -0.87 9.88
CA GLY A 182 3.11 -1.82 9.96
C GLY A 182 1.73 -1.15 10.02
N MET A 183 1.60 -0.01 10.69
CA MET A 183 0.36 0.76 10.70
C MET A 183 -0.03 1.22 9.29
N ALA A 184 0.93 1.71 8.50
CA ALA A 184 0.69 2.16 7.13
C ALA A 184 0.33 0.98 6.21
N ILE A 185 1.03 -0.15 6.35
CA ILE A 185 0.75 -1.39 5.61
C ILE A 185 -0.69 -1.85 5.89
N ASN A 186 -1.06 -1.96 7.16
CA ASN A 186 -2.39 -2.41 7.58
C ASN A 186 -3.51 -1.48 7.11
N ASP A 187 -3.28 -0.16 7.11
CA ASP A 187 -4.24 0.80 6.53
C ASP A 187 -4.47 0.54 5.04
N ARG A 188 -3.40 0.27 4.25
CA ARG A 188 -3.52 -0.05 2.81
C ARG A 188 -4.23 -1.38 2.58
N ILE A 189 -3.90 -2.41 3.34
CA ILE A 189 -4.59 -3.70 3.29
C ILE A 189 -6.09 -3.51 3.59
N ALA A 190 -6.42 -2.82 4.68
CA ALA A 190 -7.81 -2.59 5.10
C ALA A 190 -8.66 -1.80 4.09
N ARG A 191 -8.02 -0.99 3.24
CA ARG A 191 -8.70 -0.25 2.16
C ARG A 191 -8.80 -1.04 0.85
N ALA A 192 -7.89 -2.00 0.64
CA ALA A 192 -7.86 -2.83 -0.56
C ALA A 192 -8.81 -4.02 -0.49
N VAL A 193 -9.15 -4.51 0.72
CA VAL A 193 -10.02 -5.68 0.90
C VAL A 193 -11.50 -5.35 0.70
N ILE A 194 -12.25 -6.36 0.26
CA ILE A 194 -13.71 -6.30 0.21
C ILE A 194 -14.23 -6.19 1.65
N ARG A 195 -15.19 -5.31 1.83
CA ARG A 195 -15.98 -5.20 3.07
C ARG A 195 -17.30 -5.92 2.85
N ASP A 196 -17.54 -6.95 3.68
CA ASP A 196 -18.85 -7.60 3.77
C ASP A 196 -19.88 -6.62 4.34
#